data_b51cedc6b5b48d3afdf36e40172a2e4e
#
_entry.id   b51cedc6b5b48d3afdf36e40172a2e4e
#
_cell.length_a   1.000
_cell.length_b   1.000
_cell.length_c   1.000
_cell.angle_alpha   90.00
_cell.angle_beta   90.00
_cell.angle_gamma   90.00
#
_symmetry.space_group_name_H-M   'P 1'
#
loop_
_entity.id
_entity.type
_entity.pdbx_description
1 polymer ?
#
loop_
_entity_poly.entity_id
_entity_poly.type
_entity_poly.pdbx_seq_one_letter_code
_entity_poly.pdbx_strand_id
1 'polypeptide(L)'
;MEDFTTADEALGALDDIRAKIGEVPAHVVVVNHVMGLYELAAIHLSASPPRLTDAALAIDAVACLIEGLGTRLGDEHDTLSDALANIRLAFVQIKGAAGQDAP
;
A
#
# COMPACT_ATOMS: atom_id res chain seq x y z
N MET A 1 26.67 0.20 -31.32
CA MET A 1 27.63 0.55 -30.27
C MET A 1 26.99 1.28 -29.13
N GLU A 2 26.23 2.30 -29.40
CA GLU A 2 25.51 3.02 -28.33
C GLU A 2 24.50 2.14 -27.63
N ASP A 3 23.78 1.29 -28.35
CA ASP A 3 22.82 0.38 -27.78
C ASP A 3 23.45 -0.60 -26.80
N PHE A 4 24.66 -1.06 -27.13
CA PHE A 4 25.41 -1.97 -26.29
C PHE A 4 25.81 -1.30 -24.97
N THR A 5 26.31 -0.05 -25.05
CA THR A 5 26.68 0.73 -23.89
C THR A 5 25.44 1.04 -23.02
N THR A 6 24.33 1.37 -23.66
CA THR A 6 23.08 1.66 -22.97
C THR A 6 22.56 0.44 -22.18
N ALA A 7 22.70 -0.77 -22.76
CA ALA A 7 22.31 -1.98 -22.07
C ALA A 7 23.17 -2.22 -20.83
N ASP A 8 24.48 -2.01 -20.93
CA ASP A 8 25.38 -2.15 -19.81
C ASP A 8 25.10 -1.11 -18.73
N GLU A 9 24.80 0.12 -19.12
CA GLU A 9 24.43 1.18 -18.19
C GLU A 9 23.13 0.85 -17.46
N ALA A 10 22.14 0.30 -18.17
CA ALA A 10 20.87 -0.10 -17.58
C ALA A 10 21.05 -1.22 -16.56
N LEU A 11 21.89 -2.22 -16.88
CA LEU A 11 22.19 -3.32 -15.97
C LEU A 11 22.92 -2.82 -14.73
N GLY A 12 23.90 -1.91 -14.93
CA GLY A 12 24.60 -1.29 -13.82
C GLY A 12 23.69 -0.49 -12.90
N ALA A 13 22.74 0.25 -13.50
CA ALA A 13 21.75 1.01 -12.73
C ALA A 13 20.84 0.09 -11.90
N LEU A 14 20.44 -1.07 -12.46
CA LEU A 14 19.65 -2.05 -11.73
C LEU A 14 20.44 -2.65 -10.55
N ASP A 15 21.71 -2.94 -10.77
CA ASP A 15 22.57 -3.46 -9.70
C ASP A 15 22.74 -2.44 -8.58
N ASP A 16 22.88 -1.15 -8.92
CA ASP A 16 22.99 -0.08 -7.95
C ASP A 16 21.71 0.07 -7.13
N ILE A 17 20.55 -0.05 -7.78
CA ILE A 17 19.24 0.00 -7.11
C ILE A 17 19.12 -1.17 -6.13
N ARG A 18 19.48 -2.37 -6.56
CA ARG A 18 19.44 -3.56 -5.69
C ARG A 18 20.35 -3.39 -4.48
N ALA A 19 21.55 -2.86 -4.68
CA ALA A 19 22.48 -2.62 -3.59
C ALA A 19 21.89 -1.63 -2.59
N LYS A 20 21.31 -0.54 -3.07
CA LYS A 20 20.70 0.47 -2.20
C LYS A 20 19.51 -0.08 -1.43
N ILE A 21 18.65 -0.85 -2.08
CA ILE A 21 17.49 -1.48 -1.41
C ILE A 21 17.99 -2.45 -0.34
N GLY A 22 19.05 -3.20 -0.62
CA GLY A 22 19.64 -4.11 0.35
C GLY A 22 20.21 -3.44 1.58
N GLU A 23 20.56 -2.15 1.49
CA GLU A 23 21.07 -1.37 2.62
C GLU A 23 19.97 -0.83 3.53
N VAL A 24 18.74 -0.72 3.00
CA VAL A 24 17.60 -0.22 3.75
C VAL A 24 17.03 -1.35 4.63
N PRO A 25 16.73 -1.08 5.90
CA PRO A 25 16.07 -2.09 6.74
C PRO A 25 14.79 -2.59 6.07
N ALA A 26 14.59 -3.91 6.07
CA ALA A 26 13.46 -4.51 5.36
C ALA A 26 12.11 -3.96 5.83
N HIS A 27 11.97 -3.67 7.13
CA HIS A 27 10.70 -3.16 7.64
C HIS A 27 10.33 -1.81 7.03
N VAL A 28 11.30 -0.98 6.66
CA VAL A 28 11.04 0.31 6.00
C VAL A 28 10.42 0.08 4.62
N VAL A 29 10.96 -0.86 3.86
CA VAL A 29 10.43 -1.20 2.54
C VAL A 29 9.03 -1.77 2.66
N VAL A 30 8.82 -2.68 3.61
CA VAL A 30 7.50 -3.29 3.85
C VAL A 30 6.48 -2.22 4.24
N VAL A 31 6.83 -1.32 5.16
CA VAL A 31 5.94 -0.22 5.58
C VAL A 31 5.53 0.63 4.38
N ASN A 32 6.47 0.96 3.49
CA ASN A 32 6.17 1.75 2.30
C ASN A 32 5.16 1.04 1.39
N HIS A 33 5.24 -0.28 1.28
CA HIS A 33 4.27 -1.06 0.49
C HIS A 33 2.90 -1.09 1.17
N VAL A 34 2.86 -1.19 2.49
CA VAL A 34 1.60 -1.12 3.24
C VAL A 34 0.94 0.24 3.01
N MET A 35 1.72 1.32 3.06
CA MET A 35 1.20 2.67 2.82
C MET A 35 0.67 2.81 1.39
N GLY A 36 1.34 2.22 0.40
CA GLY A 36 0.86 2.21 -0.98
C GLY A 36 -0.48 1.50 -1.13
N LEU A 37 -0.65 0.38 -0.43
CA LEU A 37 -1.92 -0.35 -0.43
C LEU A 37 -3.02 0.45 0.29
N TYR A 38 -2.67 1.15 1.36
CA TYR A 38 -3.60 2.05 2.04
C TYR A 38 -4.09 3.14 1.09
N GLU A 39 -3.18 3.77 0.35
CA GLU A 39 -3.55 4.79 -0.64
C GLU A 39 -4.45 4.21 -1.74
N LEU A 40 -4.16 2.99 -2.18
CA LEU A 40 -5.00 2.32 -3.17
C LEU A 40 -6.43 2.17 -2.65
N ALA A 41 -6.59 1.76 -1.39
CA ALA A 41 -7.90 1.67 -0.76
C ALA A 41 -8.61 3.02 -0.75
N ALA A 42 -7.89 4.08 -0.36
CA ALA A 42 -8.45 5.43 -0.33
C ALA A 42 -8.88 5.90 -1.71
N ILE A 43 -8.10 5.61 -2.73
CA ILE A 43 -8.41 5.96 -4.12
C ILE A 43 -9.73 5.31 -4.54
N HIS A 44 -9.90 4.02 -4.27
CA HIS A 44 -11.11 3.30 -4.64
C HIS A 44 -12.32 3.77 -3.84
N LEU A 45 -12.15 4.10 -2.57
CA LEU A 45 -13.24 4.65 -1.76
C LEU A 45 -13.67 6.03 -2.25
N SER A 46 -12.75 6.82 -2.78
CA SER A 46 -13.01 8.18 -3.24
C SER A 46 -13.54 8.24 -4.66
N ALA A 47 -13.62 7.12 -5.37
CA ALA A 47 -14.12 7.07 -6.72
C ALA A 47 -15.64 7.38 -6.74
N SER A 48 -16.13 7.86 -7.87
CA SER A 48 -17.56 8.16 -8.06
C SER A 48 -18.11 7.35 -9.21
N PRO A 49 -18.88 6.28 -8.96
CA PRO A 49 -19.25 5.75 -7.63
C PRO A 49 -18.07 5.03 -6.95
N PRO A 50 -18.12 4.84 -5.62
CA PRO A 50 -17.06 4.13 -4.91
C PRO A 50 -16.88 2.70 -5.41
N ARG A 51 -15.63 2.28 -5.51
CA ARG A 51 -15.28 0.91 -5.94
C ARG A 51 -15.08 0.06 -4.70
N LEU A 52 -16.19 -0.37 -4.10
CA LEU A 52 -16.17 -1.01 -2.78
C LEU A 52 -15.46 -2.35 -2.76
N THR A 53 -15.62 -3.17 -3.80
CA THR A 53 -14.94 -4.47 -3.88
C THR A 53 -13.43 -4.31 -3.96
N ASP A 54 -12.97 -3.39 -4.80
CA ASP A 54 -11.53 -3.11 -4.94
C ASP A 54 -10.98 -2.50 -3.65
N ALA A 55 -11.73 -1.58 -3.04
CA ALA A 55 -11.34 -0.98 -1.78
C ALA A 55 -11.23 -2.03 -0.66
N ALA A 56 -12.20 -2.94 -0.59
CA ALA A 56 -12.19 -4.02 0.40
C ALA A 56 -10.95 -4.90 0.26
N LEU A 57 -10.58 -5.26 -0.97
CA LEU A 57 -9.38 -6.06 -1.21
C LEU A 57 -8.13 -5.34 -0.69
N ALA A 58 -7.99 -4.05 -1.01
CA ALA A 58 -6.84 -3.28 -0.57
C ALA A 58 -6.80 -3.14 0.96
N ILE A 59 -7.95 -2.88 1.60
CA ILE A 59 -8.04 -2.80 3.06
C ILE A 59 -7.67 -4.13 3.71
N ASP A 60 -8.18 -5.23 3.17
CA ASP A 60 -7.88 -6.56 3.70
C ASP A 60 -6.39 -6.89 3.56
N ALA A 61 -5.77 -6.49 2.46
CA ALA A 61 -4.32 -6.66 2.28
C ALA A 61 -3.54 -5.89 3.34
N VAL A 62 -3.91 -4.62 3.59
CA VAL A 62 -3.31 -3.81 4.65
C VAL A 62 -3.47 -4.48 6.01
N ALA A 63 -4.69 -4.95 6.31
CA ALA A 63 -4.99 -5.62 7.57
C ALA A 63 -4.16 -6.88 7.76
N CYS A 64 -4.06 -7.72 6.73
CA CYS A 64 -3.26 -8.94 6.77
C CYS A 64 -1.79 -8.63 7.08
N LEU A 65 -1.24 -7.61 6.47
CA LEU A 65 0.16 -7.25 6.68
C LEU A 65 0.39 -6.67 8.08
N ILE A 66 -0.46 -5.75 8.53
CA ILE A 66 -0.31 -5.12 9.85
C ILE A 66 -0.52 -6.14 10.96
N GLU A 67 -1.61 -6.91 10.89
CA GLU A 67 -1.95 -7.87 11.95
C GLU A 67 -1.00 -9.06 11.94
N GLY A 68 -0.57 -9.51 10.76
CA GLY A 68 0.35 -10.63 10.64
C GLY A 68 1.78 -10.31 11.02
N LEU A 69 2.25 -9.11 10.73
CA LEU A 69 3.64 -8.72 11.00
C LEU A 69 3.80 -8.07 12.38
N GLY A 70 2.78 -7.35 12.85
CA GLY A 70 2.79 -6.77 14.19
C GLY A 70 3.99 -5.85 14.41
N THR A 71 4.65 -6.01 15.55
CA THR A 71 5.80 -5.17 15.92
C THR A 71 7.00 -5.30 15.00
N ARG A 72 7.02 -6.30 14.12
CA ARG A 72 8.07 -6.42 13.11
C ARG A 72 8.04 -5.27 12.11
N LEU A 73 6.94 -4.53 12.04
CA LEU A 73 6.85 -3.31 11.23
C LEU A 73 7.62 -2.13 11.84
N GLY A 74 8.11 -2.27 13.06
CA GLY A 74 8.89 -1.22 13.72
C GLY A 74 8.02 -0.12 14.30
N ASP A 75 8.57 1.08 14.38
CA ASP A 75 7.92 2.22 15.05
C ASP A 75 6.62 2.65 14.36
N GLU A 76 6.45 2.31 13.10
CA GLU A 76 5.26 2.70 12.33
C GLU A 76 4.05 1.81 12.61
N HIS A 77 4.22 0.72 13.37
CA HIS A 77 3.14 -0.23 13.63
C HIS A 77 1.88 0.44 14.18
N ASP A 78 2.04 1.28 15.20
CA ASP A 78 0.89 1.91 15.85
C ASP A 78 0.20 2.90 14.92
N THR A 79 0.97 3.70 14.19
CA THR A 79 0.43 4.63 13.21
C THR A 79 -0.35 3.91 12.11
N LEU A 80 0.19 2.80 11.62
CA LEU A 80 -0.48 1.98 10.60
C LEU A 80 -1.74 1.32 11.13
N SER A 81 -1.72 0.87 12.39
CA SER A 81 -2.90 0.28 13.02
C SER A 81 -4.02 1.31 13.16
N ASP A 82 -3.69 2.54 13.54
CA ASP A 82 -4.66 3.63 13.62
C ASP A 82 -5.23 3.97 12.24
N ALA A 83 -4.36 4.02 11.23
CA ALA A 83 -4.79 4.26 9.85
C ALA A 83 -5.75 3.17 9.37
N LEU A 84 -5.47 1.92 9.70
CA LEU A 84 -6.33 0.79 9.34
C LEU A 84 -7.72 0.95 9.99
N ALA A 85 -7.77 1.30 11.26
CA ALA A 85 -9.04 1.53 11.95
C ALA A 85 -9.83 2.65 11.27
N ASN A 86 -9.16 3.73 10.90
CA ASN A 86 -9.79 4.87 10.26
C ASN A 86 -10.35 4.53 8.87
N ILE A 87 -9.60 3.76 8.07
CA ILE A 87 -10.07 3.43 6.72
C ILE A 87 -11.18 2.38 6.75
N ARG A 88 -11.16 1.49 7.74
CA ARG A 88 -12.28 0.56 7.96
C ARG A 88 -13.56 1.32 8.30
N LEU A 89 -13.47 2.34 9.13
CA LEU A 89 -14.61 3.17 9.47
C LEU A 89 -15.11 3.93 8.23
N ALA A 90 -14.19 4.51 7.45
CA ALA A 90 -14.56 5.19 6.22
C ALA A 90 -15.27 4.26 5.24
N PHE A 91 -14.78 3.02 5.11
CA PHE A 91 -15.42 2.01 4.25
C PHE A 91 -16.86 1.75 4.67
N VAL A 92 -17.10 1.56 5.96
CA VAL A 92 -18.45 1.28 6.48
C VAL A 92 -19.37 2.47 6.21
N GLN A 93 -18.90 3.68 6.44
CA GLN A 93 -19.68 4.90 6.23
C GLN A 93 -20.02 5.09 4.75
N ILE A 94 -19.06 4.90 3.86
CA ILE A 94 -19.26 5.05 2.42
C ILE A 94 -20.18 3.97 1.88
N LYS A 95 -20.00 2.73 2.33
CA LYS A 95 -20.88 1.62 1.96
C LYS A 95 -22.31 1.86 2.42
N GLY A 96 -22.48 2.37 3.64
CA GLY A 96 -23.81 2.72 4.16
C GLY A 96 -24.49 3.81 3.35
N ALA A 97 -23.76 4.86 3.00
CA ALA A 97 -24.29 5.94 2.18
C ALA A 97 -24.65 5.46 0.78
N ALA A 98 -23.82 4.62 0.15
CA ALA A 98 -24.10 4.05 -1.16
C ALA A 98 -25.35 3.16 -1.11
N GLY A 99 -25.53 2.38 -0.03
CA GLY A 99 -26.72 1.57 0.16
C GLY A 99 -27.98 2.40 0.34
N GLN A 100 -27.87 3.54 1.01
CA GLN A 100 -28.99 4.46 1.22
C GLN A 100 -29.40 5.16 -0.08
N ASP A 101 -28.45 5.39 -0.98
CA ASP A 101 -28.70 6.04 -2.26
C ASP A 101 -29.29 5.06 -3.30
N ALA A 102 -29.27 3.77 -3.02
CA ALA A 102 -29.83 2.78 -3.92
C ALA A 102 -31.36 2.91 -3.97
N PRO A 103 -31.97 2.82 -5.14
CA PRO A 103 -33.42 2.89 -5.26
C PRO A 103 -34.16 1.72 -4.63
#